data_fc7b805e4273b789ed9c7ec8164248a3
#
_entry.id   fc7b805e4273b789ed9c7ec8164248a3
#
_cell.length_a   1.000
_cell.length_b   1.000
_cell.length_c   1.000
_cell.angle_alpha   90.00
_cell.angle_beta   90.00
_cell.angle_gamma   90.00
#
_symmetry.space_group_name_H-M   'P 1'
#
loop_
_entity.id
_entity.type
_entity.pdbx_description
1 polymer ?
#
loop_
_entity_poly.entity_id
_entity_poly.type
_entity_poly.pdbx_seq_one_letter_code
_entity_poly.pdbx_strand_id
1 'polypeptide(L)'
;MRTFDFHKGFNFRLALLVGLVAGASLTLIMGLVWRQLIAPQPYEAIERRQTERRIILPGPRGAIYDRHGRLLVGNRPHYSAAVYLDDLRPDFRKTYSKMIRAERKRLAFEQQSRNPKFSDTETPPPAPDYHAIQWEARLHVIQKQLDHIQAITGLKKELSRKKIIRHYNEQRLLPLRLVEDLSPQHYAQLIDQIPVSSPIKIHTSTARYYPYQRAAAHTLGYVQEIDPARSQFEA
;
A
#
# COMPACT_ATOMS: atom_id res chain seq x y z
N MET A 1 -2.35 -6.90 59.02
CA MET A 1 -3.35 -6.07 58.32
C MET A 1 -3.30 -4.68 58.93
N ARG A 2 -2.59 -3.71 58.34
CA ARG A 2 -2.54 -2.34 58.86
C ARG A 2 -3.70 -1.58 58.26
N THR A 3 -4.71 -1.30 59.09
CA THR A 3 -5.79 -0.37 58.78
C THR A 3 -5.20 1.04 58.73
N PHE A 4 -5.29 1.73 57.57
CA PHE A 4 -4.96 3.14 57.45
C PHE A 4 -6.06 3.94 58.16
N ASP A 5 -5.68 4.51 59.34
CA ASP A 5 -6.55 5.46 60.08
C ASP A 5 -6.57 6.78 59.34
N PHE A 6 -7.66 7.09 58.67
CA PHE A 6 -7.89 8.35 57.94
C PHE A 6 -8.24 9.55 58.84
N HIS A 7 -8.11 9.43 60.18
CA HIS A 7 -8.52 10.46 61.15
C HIS A 7 -7.38 11.04 61.91
N LYS A 8 -6.41 11.72 61.25
CA LYS A 8 -5.55 12.67 62.01
C LYS A 8 -5.07 13.80 61.07
N GLY A 9 -5.74 14.96 61.25
CA GLY A 9 -5.27 16.26 60.73
C GLY A 9 -5.75 16.55 59.30
N PHE A 10 -6.86 17.27 59.19
CA PHE A 10 -7.30 17.87 57.94
C PHE A 10 -6.22 18.88 57.49
N ASN A 11 -5.31 18.45 56.66
CA ASN A 11 -4.30 19.30 56.07
C ASN A 11 -4.97 20.15 54.98
N PHE A 12 -5.35 21.37 55.31
CA PHE A 12 -5.97 22.34 54.40
C PHE A 12 -5.18 22.46 53.08
N ARG A 13 -3.86 22.39 53.13
CA ARG A 13 -2.98 22.41 51.93
C ARG A 13 -3.18 21.20 51.05
N LEU A 14 -3.35 20.01 51.64
CA LEU A 14 -3.60 18.77 50.89
C LEU A 14 -4.99 18.79 50.24
N ALA A 15 -6.01 19.25 51.02
CA ALA A 15 -7.37 19.39 50.51
C ALA A 15 -7.48 20.39 49.35
N LEU A 16 -6.72 21.50 49.43
CA LEU A 16 -6.64 22.50 48.35
C LEU A 16 -5.96 21.93 47.12
N LEU A 17 -4.88 21.17 47.25
CA LEU A 17 -4.20 20.51 46.16
C LEU A 17 -5.07 19.45 45.48
N VAL A 18 -5.72 18.62 46.27
CA VAL A 18 -6.70 17.61 45.75
C VAL A 18 -7.85 18.28 45.03
N GLY A 19 -8.40 19.37 45.59
CA GLY A 19 -9.46 20.14 44.95
C GLY A 19 -9.04 20.75 43.61
N LEU A 20 -7.80 21.26 43.53
CA LEU A 20 -7.22 21.83 42.30
C LEU A 20 -7.03 20.75 41.23
N VAL A 21 -6.46 19.59 41.62
CA VAL A 21 -6.28 18.45 40.68
C VAL A 21 -7.65 17.90 40.24
N ALA A 22 -8.59 17.75 41.12
CA ALA A 22 -9.95 17.30 40.81
C ALA A 22 -10.65 18.27 39.84
N GLY A 23 -10.55 19.58 40.08
CA GLY A 23 -11.11 20.61 39.21
C GLY A 23 -10.47 20.60 37.80
N ALA A 24 -9.14 20.49 37.73
CA ALA A 24 -8.43 20.38 36.47
C ALA A 24 -8.83 19.11 35.69
N SER A 25 -8.93 17.96 36.39
CA SER A 25 -9.38 16.71 35.81
C SER A 25 -10.82 16.78 35.28
N LEU A 26 -11.69 17.42 36.04
CA LEU A 26 -13.09 17.61 35.64
C LEU A 26 -13.20 18.46 34.36
N THR A 27 -12.43 19.54 34.31
CA THR A 27 -12.39 20.42 33.13
C THR A 27 -11.88 19.66 31.86
N LEU A 28 -10.85 18.82 32.01
CA LEU A 28 -10.34 17.99 30.92
C LEU A 28 -11.37 16.95 30.46
N ILE A 29 -12.04 16.29 31.41
CA ILE A 29 -13.08 15.31 31.10
C ILE A 29 -14.26 15.99 30.38
N MET A 30 -14.69 17.13 30.85
CA MET A 30 -15.77 17.91 30.24
C MET A 30 -15.39 18.35 28.82
N GLY A 31 -14.17 18.79 28.60
CA GLY A 31 -13.64 19.14 27.27
C GLY A 31 -13.57 17.95 26.32
N LEU A 32 -13.18 16.78 26.82
CA LEU A 32 -13.19 15.52 26.07
C LEU A 32 -14.58 15.08 25.68
N VAL A 33 -15.52 15.08 26.64
CA VAL A 33 -16.93 14.76 26.39
C VAL A 33 -17.52 15.69 25.34
N TRP A 34 -17.26 16.99 25.45
CA TRP A 34 -17.72 17.96 24.45
C TRP A 34 -17.20 17.65 23.05
N ARG A 35 -15.90 17.40 22.91
CA ARG A 35 -15.26 17.12 21.62
C ARG A 35 -15.65 15.78 21.00
N GLN A 36 -15.85 14.76 21.84
CA GLN A 36 -16.12 13.41 21.33
C GLN A 36 -17.61 13.11 21.14
N LEU A 37 -18.49 13.63 22.01
CA LEU A 37 -19.90 13.31 21.98
C LEU A 37 -20.77 14.43 21.37
N ILE A 38 -20.40 15.69 21.57
CA ILE A 38 -21.24 16.82 21.16
C ILE A 38 -20.80 17.42 19.82
N ALA A 39 -19.49 17.48 19.55
CA ALA A 39 -18.94 18.06 18.32
C ALA A 39 -18.01 17.10 17.53
N PRO A 40 -18.44 15.89 17.16
CA PRO A 40 -17.61 14.94 16.43
C PRO A 40 -17.41 15.31 14.94
N GLN A 41 -18.35 16.04 14.33
CA GLN A 41 -18.42 16.31 12.89
C GLN A 41 -17.12 16.82 12.22
N PRO A 42 -16.36 17.78 12.78
CA PRO A 42 -15.15 18.27 12.14
C PRO A 42 -14.07 17.19 12.03
N TYR A 43 -14.01 16.26 12.98
CA TYR A 43 -13.03 15.18 13.00
C TYR A 43 -13.38 14.06 12.01
N GLU A 44 -14.66 13.72 11.89
CA GLU A 44 -15.14 12.75 10.89
C GLU A 44 -14.88 13.24 9.45
N ALA A 45 -15.06 14.53 9.18
CA ALA A 45 -14.77 15.10 7.86
C ALA A 45 -13.27 15.03 7.52
N ILE A 46 -12.39 15.24 8.50
CA ILE A 46 -10.94 15.13 8.33
C ILE A 46 -10.55 13.65 8.12
N GLU A 47 -11.11 12.73 8.91
CA GLU A 47 -10.87 11.29 8.79
C GLU A 47 -11.30 10.77 7.42
N ARG A 48 -12.49 11.15 6.93
CA ARG A 48 -12.96 10.81 5.57
C ARG A 48 -11.99 11.31 4.50
N ARG A 49 -11.54 12.57 4.57
CA ARG A 49 -10.58 13.14 3.61
C ARG A 49 -9.24 12.41 3.61
N GLN A 50 -8.80 11.89 4.76
CA GLN A 50 -7.56 11.11 4.86
C GLN A 50 -7.72 9.68 4.36
N THR A 51 -8.92 9.12 4.43
CA THR A 51 -9.23 7.75 4.04
C THR A 51 -9.67 7.65 2.58
N GLU A 52 -10.34 8.68 2.05
CA GLU A 52 -10.78 8.73 0.66
C GLU A 52 -9.62 9.01 -0.29
N ARG A 53 -9.39 8.08 -1.22
CA ARG A 53 -8.44 8.28 -2.32
C ARG A 53 -9.19 8.77 -3.54
N ARG A 54 -8.93 10.00 -3.95
CA ARG A 54 -9.46 10.52 -5.21
C ARG A 54 -8.53 10.07 -6.34
N ILE A 55 -8.92 9.03 -7.06
CA ILE A 55 -8.22 8.57 -8.26
C ILE A 55 -8.87 9.26 -9.45
N ILE A 56 -8.14 10.17 -10.10
CA ILE A 56 -8.60 10.82 -11.33
C ILE A 56 -8.30 9.85 -12.49
N LEU A 57 -9.34 9.27 -13.05
CA LEU A 57 -9.23 8.46 -14.25
C LEU A 57 -9.38 9.39 -15.46
N PRO A 58 -8.36 9.49 -16.34
CA PRO A 58 -8.50 10.28 -17.55
C PRO A 58 -9.61 9.68 -18.43
N GLY A 59 -10.50 10.52 -18.91
CA GLY A 59 -11.56 10.11 -19.82
C GLY A 59 -11.01 9.55 -21.14
N PRO A 60 -11.75 8.68 -21.83
CA PRO A 60 -11.38 8.23 -23.16
C PRO A 60 -11.36 9.41 -24.14
N ARG A 61 -10.31 9.48 -24.97
CA ARG A 61 -10.21 10.52 -25.98
C ARG A 61 -11.18 10.24 -27.13
N GLY A 62 -11.67 11.29 -27.79
CA GLY A 62 -12.50 11.18 -28.97
C GLY A 62 -11.84 10.40 -30.12
N ALA A 63 -12.63 9.78 -30.97
CA ALA A 63 -12.16 9.17 -32.20
C ALA A 63 -11.88 10.27 -33.26
N ILE A 64 -10.95 10.01 -34.18
CA ILE A 64 -10.62 10.91 -35.29
C ILE A 64 -10.97 10.20 -36.60
N TYR A 65 -11.71 10.87 -37.45
CA TYR A 65 -12.13 10.37 -38.75
C TYR A 65 -11.60 11.22 -39.89
N ASP A 66 -11.48 10.63 -41.07
CA ASP A 66 -11.21 11.38 -42.29
C ASP A 66 -12.48 12.06 -42.82
N ARG A 67 -12.35 12.80 -43.90
CA ARG A 67 -13.49 13.45 -44.61
C ARG A 67 -14.53 12.48 -45.16
N HIS A 68 -14.18 11.20 -45.28
CA HIS A 68 -15.06 10.12 -45.76
C HIS A 68 -15.64 9.29 -44.63
N GLY A 69 -15.44 9.69 -43.35
CA GLY A 69 -15.91 8.96 -42.18
C GLY A 69 -15.09 7.72 -41.82
N ARG A 70 -13.90 7.54 -42.39
CA ARG A 70 -13.03 6.39 -42.03
C ARG A 70 -12.28 6.68 -40.74
N LEU A 71 -12.26 5.72 -39.86
CA LEU A 71 -11.58 5.85 -38.58
C LEU A 71 -10.07 5.92 -38.76
N LEU A 72 -9.45 7.06 -38.44
CA LEU A 72 -8.00 7.27 -38.44
C LEU A 72 -7.39 6.94 -37.08
N VAL A 73 -8.05 7.33 -36.00
CA VAL A 73 -7.61 7.05 -34.62
C VAL A 73 -8.82 6.70 -33.78
N GLY A 74 -8.75 5.57 -33.13
CA GLY A 74 -9.78 5.11 -32.20
C GLY A 74 -9.24 4.76 -30.84
N ASN A 75 -10.07 4.16 -30.03
CA ASN A 75 -9.71 3.59 -28.74
C ASN A 75 -9.98 2.09 -28.77
N ARG A 76 -9.09 1.32 -28.16
CA ARG A 76 -9.33 -0.10 -27.87
C ARG A 76 -9.23 -0.31 -26.36
N PRO A 77 -9.98 -1.26 -25.80
CA PRO A 77 -9.83 -1.62 -24.40
C PRO A 77 -8.41 -2.18 -24.17
N HIS A 78 -7.84 -1.77 -23.05
CA HIS A 78 -6.53 -2.22 -22.58
C HIS A 78 -6.73 -2.77 -21.17
N TYR A 79 -6.42 -4.04 -20.98
CA TYR A 79 -6.62 -4.75 -19.74
C TYR A 79 -5.31 -4.95 -19.01
N SER A 80 -5.33 -4.73 -17.71
CA SER A 80 -4.15 -4.92 -16.84
C SER A 80 -4.56 -5.52 -15.50
N ALA A 81 -3.67 -6.33 -14.94
CA ALA A 81 -3.82 -6.84 -13.58
C ALA A 81 -2.83 -6.13 -12.66
N ALA A 82 -3.32 -5.60 -11.56
CA ALA A 82 -2.57 -4.81 -10.62
C ALA A 82 -2.90 -5.18 -9.17
N VAL A 83 -2.03 -4.80 -8.24
CA VAL A 83 -2.24 -4.97 -6.80
C VAL A 83 -2.03 -3.64 -6.08
N TYR A 84 -2.83 -3.37 -5.06
CA TYR A 84 -2.56 -2.28 -4.14
C TYR A 84 -1.62 -2.76 -3.04
N LEU A 85 -0.49 -2.09 -2.88
CA LEU A 85 0.52 -2.48 -1.88
C LEU A 85 0.00 -2.38 -0.44
N ASP A 86 -0.98 -1.53 -0.22
CA ASP A 86 -1.62 -1.38 1.08
C ASP A 86 -2.50 -2.58 1.44
N ASP A 87 -3.17 -3.19 0.47
CA ASP A 87 -3.98 -4.39 0.68
C ASP A 87 -3.09 -5.61 1.05
N LEU A 88 -1.82 -5.59 0.61
CA LEU A 88 -0.84 -6.62 0.91
C LEU A 88 -0.10 -6.43 2.25
N ARG A 89 -0.34 -5.34 2.99
CA ARG A 89 0.35 -5.08 4.28
C ARG A 89 0.24 -6.22 5.30
N PRO A 90 -0.92 -6.87 5.50
CA PRO A 90 -1.02 -7.99 6.43
C PRO A 90 -0.12 -9.15 6.02
N ASP A 91 -0.08 -9.47 4.72
CA ASP A 91 0.74 -10.55 4.18
C ASP A 91 2.24 -10.22 4.25
N PHE A 92 2.62 -8.96 3.99
CA PHE A 92 4.00 -8.50 4.18
C PHE A 92 4.45 -8.68 5.63
N ARG A 93 3.62 -8.28 6.61
CA ARG A 93 3.93 -8.42 8.04
C ARG A 93 4.06 -9.88 8.45
N LYS A 94 3.14 -10.73 7.99
CA LYS A 94 3.16 -12.18 8.28
C LYS A 94 4.40 -12.85 7.71
N THR A 95 4.73 -12.56 6.45
CA THR A 95 5.91 -13.13 5.76
C THR A 95 7.20 -12.62 6.40
N TYR A 96 7.30 -11.34 6.69
CA TYR A 96 8.44 -10.73 7.37
C TYR A 96 8.69 -11.36 8.74
N SER A 97 7.65 -11.52 9.57
CA SER A 97 7.78 -12.16 10.88
C SER A 97 8.27 -13.61 10.78
N LYS A 98 7.82 -14.35 9.75
CA LYS A 98 8.26 -15.71 9.48
C LYS A 98 9.74 -15.74 9.07
N MET A 99 10.14 -14.86 8.16
CA MET A 99 11.52 -14.78 7.66
C MET A 99 12.51 -14.38 8.76
N ILE A 100 12.16 -13.38 9.59
CA ILE A 100 13.02 -13.00 10.74
C ILE A 100 13.22 -14.16 11.72
N ARG A 101 12.14 -14.90 12.03
CA ARG A 101 12.26 -16.05 12.94
C ARG A 101 13.16 -17.13 12.36
N ALA A 102 13.07 -17.38 11.06
CA ALA A 102 13.93 -18.34 10.38
C ALA A 102 15.39 -17.90 10.39
N GLU A 103 15.66 -16.62 10.06
CA GLU A 103 17.02 -16.10 10.02
C GLU A 103 17.67 -16.05 11.41
N ARG A 104 16.93 -15.67 12.44
CA ARG A 104 17.43 -15.73 13.82
C ARG A 104 17.82 -17.15 14.23
N LYS A 105 17.01 -18.16 13.87
CA LYS A 105 17.33 -19.57 14.13
C LYS A 105 18.60 -20.01 13.38
N ARG A 106 18.73 -19.58 12.12
CA ARG A 106 19.91 -19.89 11.31
C ARG A 106 21.17 -19.29 11.92
N LEU A 107 21.14 -17.99 12.27
CA LEU A 107 22.28 -17.30 12.88
C LEU A 107 22.67 -17.92 14.23
N ALA A 108 21.69 -18.28 15.06
CA ALA A 108 21.94 -18.96 16.34
C ALA A 108 22.60 -20.34 16.12
N PHE A 109 22.12 -21.11 15.14
CA PHE A 109 22.71 -22.41 14.79
C PHE A 109 24.12 -22.25 14.23
N GLU A 110 24.38 -21.27 13.36
CA GLU A 110 25.72 -20.99 12.82
C GLU A 110 26.72 -20.61 13.94
N GLN A 111 26.26 -19.81 14.92
CA GLN A 111 27.08 -19.42 16.06
C GLN A 111 27.42 -20.63 16.95
N GLN A 112 26.44 -21.47 17.24
CA GLN A 112 26.63 -22.67 18.02
C GLN A 112 27.58 -23.69 17.33
N SER A 113 27.48 -23.78 16.00
CA SER A 113 28.35 -24.66 15.21
C SER A 113 29.80 -24.17 15.16
N ARG A 114 30.02 -22.85 15.20
CA ARG A 114 31.38 -22.26 15.21
C ARG A 114 32.07 -22.36 16.57
N ASN A 115 31.32 -22.35 17.64
CA ASN A 115 31.85 -22.37 18.99
C ASN A 115 31.04 -23.34 19.90
N PRO A 116 31.35 -24.65 19.90
CA PRO A 116 30.59 -25.68 20.68
C PRO A 116 30.61 -25.46 22.20
N LYS A 117 31.55 -24.65 22.72
CA LYS A 117 31.66 -24.30 24.15
C LYS A 117 30.89 -23.04 24.50
N PHE A 118 30.12 -22.49 23.57
CA PHE A 118 29.37 -21.28 23.75
C PHE A 118 28.17 -21.53 24.68
N SER A 119 28.17 -20.91 25.83
CA SER A 119 27.04 -20.90 26.75
C SER A 119 26.14 -19.71 26.36
N ASP A 120 24.84 -19.92 26.31
CA ASP A 120 23.80 -18.97 25.86
C ASP A 120 23.83 -17.59 26.56
N THR A 121 24.76 -17.39 27.52
CA THR A 121 24.77 -16.25 28.43
C THR A 121 25.74 -15.14 28.03
N GLU A 122 26.72 -15.35 27.13
CA GLU A 122 27.83 -14.38 27.00
C GLU A 122 27.81 -13.47 25.76
N THR A 123 27.25 -13.84 24.65
CA THR A 123 27.14 -12.96 23.48
C THR A 123 25.88 -13.25 22.64
N PRO A 124 25.00 -12.28 22.40
CA PRO A 124 23.83 -12.51 21.57
C PRO A 124 24.24 -12.79 20.11
N PRO A 125 23.47 -13.60 19.37
CA PRO A 125 23.73 -13.84 17.96
C PRO A 125 23.73 -12.52 17.18
N PRO A 126 24.48 -12.43 16.07
CA PRO A 126 24.52 -11.22 15.26
C PRO A 126 23.11 -10.85 14.80
N ALA A 127 22.84 -9.55 14.81
CA ALA A 127 21.53 -9.05 14.41
C ALA A 127 21.31 -9.32 12.90
N PRO A 128 20.15 -9.85 12.51
CA PRO A 128 19.81 -10.01 11.09
C PRO A 128 19.69 -8.67 10.39
N ASP A 129 19.96 -8.63 9.08
CA ASP A 129 19.67 -7.44 8.26
C ASP A 129 18.15 -7.30 8.08
N TYR A 130 17.54 -6.54 8.98
CA TYR A 130 16.10 -6.29 9.00
C TYR A 130 15.60 -5.61 7.73
N HIS A 131 16.42 -4.75 7.10
CA HIS A 131 16.04 -4.02 5.90
C HIS A 131 16.02 -4.95 4.68
N ALA A 132 17.05 -5.78 4.51
CA ALA A 132 17.10 -6.77 3.44
C ALA A 132 15.93 -7.76 3.56
N ILE A 133 15.71 -8.32 4.75
CA ILE A 133 14.61 -9.26 5.00
C ILE A 133 13.24 -8.62 4.73
N GLN A 134 13.06 -7.35 5.07
CA GLN A 134 11.82 -6.64 4.80
C GLN A 134 11.54 -6.53 3.30
N TRP A 135 12.57 -6.25 2.48
CA TRP A 135 12.42 -6.20 1.03
C TRP A 135 12.18 -7.58 0.43
N GLU A 136 12.88 -8.60 0.92
CA GLU A 136 12.65 -9.98 0.47
C GLU A 136 11.23 -10.45 0.77
N ALA A 137 10.72 -10.14 1.95
CA ALA A 137 9.33 -10.47 2.32
C ALA A 137 8.32 -9.79 1.39
N ARG A 138 8.54 -8.51 1.03
CA ARG A 138 7.68 -7.78 0.09
C ARG A 138 7.73 -8.40 -1.30
N LEU A 139 8.93 -8.66 -1.81
CA LEU A 139 9.13 -9.26 -3.12
C LEU A 139 8.48 -10.65 -3.19
N HIS A 140 8.65 -11.46 -2.16
CA HIS A 140 8.04 -12.80 -2.08
C HIS A 140 6.51 -12.75 -2.15
N VAL A 141 5.88 -11.83 -1.41
CA VAL A 141 4.41 -11.69 -1.44
C VAL A 141 3.92 -11.19 -2.79
N ILE A 142 4.61 -10.22 -3.40
CA ILE A 142 4.25 -9.70 -4.72
C ILE A 142 4.46 -10.79 -5.78
N GLN A 143 5.54 -11.55 -5.71
CA GLN A 143 5.80 -12.68 -6.61
C GLN A 143 4.67 -13.72 -6.52
N LYS A 144 4.23 -14.05 -5.31
CA LYS A 144 3.10 -14.97 -5.11
C LYS A 144 1.83 -14.50 -5.83
N GLN A 145 1.54 -13.20 -5.86
CA GLN A 145 0.39 -12.67 -6.60
C GLN A 145 0.60 -12.80 -8.11
N LEU A 146 1.82 -12.56 -8.59
CA LEU A 146 2.15 -12.76 -10.01
C LEU A 146 2.04 -14.23 -10.40
N ASP A 147 2.57 -15.14 -9.59
CA ASP A 147 2.50 -16.59 -9.83
C ASP A 147 1.03 -17.06 -9.91
N HIS A 148 0.15 -16.50 -9.10
CA HIS A 148 -1.28 -16.78 -9.18
C HIS A 148 -1.88 -16.32 -10.52
N ILE A 149 -1.54 -15.11 -11.00
CA ILE A 149 -1.97 -14.64 -12.32
C ILE A 149 -1.43 -15.55 -13.43
N GLN A 150 -0.15 -15.95 -13.32
CA GLN A 150 0.49 -16.83 -14.30
C GLN A 150 -0.12 -18.23 -14.34
N ALA A 151 -0.51 -18.76 -13.18
CA ALA A 151 -1.18 -20.06 -13.10
C ALA A 151 -2.53 -20.07 -13.84
N ILE A 152 -3.26 -18.93 -13.82
CA ILE A 152 -4.55 -18.79 -14.49
C ILE A 152 -4.37 -18.54 -15.99
N THR A 153 -3.45 -17.66 -16.37
CA THR A 153 -3.31 -17.17 -17.75
C THR A 153 -2.28 -17.91 -18.57
N GLY A 154 -1.37 -18.64 -17.93
CA GLY A 154 -0.23 -19.26 -18.60
C GLY A 154 0.86 -18.27 -19.07
N LEU A 155 0.70 -16.97 -18.80
CA LEU A 155 1.65 -15.92 -19.18
C LEU A 155 2.89 -15.99 -18.29
N LYS A 156 4.08 -16.11 -18.90
CA LYS A 156 5.33 -15.99 -18.17
C LYS A 156 5.77 -14.53 -18.14
N LYS A 157 5.78 -13.93 -16.97
CA LYS A 157 6.23 -12.55 -16.73
C LYS A 157 7.18 -12.53 -15.55
N GLU A 158 8.28 -11.79 -15.65
CA GLU A 158 9.23 -11.63 -14.57
C GLU A 158 9.03 -10.28 -13.87
N LEU A 159 9.21 -10.27 -12.55
CA LEU A 159 9.14 -9.07 -11.75
C LEU A 159 10.51 -8.38 -11.69
N SER A 160 10.56 -7.14 -12.16
CA SER A 160 11.75 -6.31 -11.97
C SER A 160 11.78 -5.74 -10.54
N ARG A 161 12.75 -6.20 -9.74
CA ARG A 161 13.01 -5.67 -8.38
C ARG A 161 13.13 -4.14 -8.37
N LYS A 162 13.84 -3.57 -9.37
CA LYS A 162 14.01 -2.11 -9.50
C LYS A 162 12.67 -1.38 -9.70
N LYS A 163 11.77 -1.94 -10.53
CA LYS A 163 10.43 -1.37 -10.78
C LYS A 163 9.59 -1.36 -9.50
N ILE A 164 9.64 -2.43 -8.72
CA ILE A 164 8.88 -2.55 -7.46
C ILE A 164 9.40 -1.55 -6.42
N ILE A 165 10.71 -1.46 -6.23
CA ILE A 165 11.32 -0.54 -5.26
C ILE A 165 10.98 0.91 -5.62
N ARG A 166 11.09 1.29 -6.90
CA ARG A 166 10.74 2.63 -7.37
C ARG A 166 9.27 2.93 -7.10
N HIS A 167 8.37 2.04 -7.51
CA HIS A 167 6.93 2.20 -7.30
C HIS A 167 6.58 2.33 -5.82
N TYR A 168 7.22 1.53 -4.95
CA TYR A 168 6.99 1.59 -3.51
C TYR A 168 7.40 2.94 -2.91
N ASN A 169 8.48 3.54 -3.39
CA ASN A 169 9.00 4.81 -2.88
C ASN A 169 8.26 6.03 -3.45
N GLU A 170 7.93 6.00 -4.74
CA GLU A 170 7.38 7.16 -5.45
C GLU A 170 5.85 7.13 -5.57
N GLN A 171 5.27 5.94 -5.72
CA GLN A 171 3.87 5.78 -6.11
C GLN A 171 3.11 4.76 -5.25
N ARG A 172 3.46 4.65 -3.99
CA ARG A 172 2.93 3.63 -3.08
C ARG A 172 1.41 3.53 -3.02
N LEU A 173 0.71 4.64 -3.20
CA LEU A 173 -0.75 4.72 -3.15
C LEU A 173 -1.42 4.29 -4.47
N LEU A 174 -0.67 4.25 -5.56
CA LEU A 174 -1.17 3.81 -6.86
C LEU A 174 -1.08 2.28 -6.98
N PRO A 175 -1.94 1.67 -7.82
CA PRO A 175 -1.86 0.23 -8.05
C PRO A 175 -0.57 -0.15 -8.79
N LEU A 176 0.17 -1.11 -8.27
CA LEU A 176 1.32 -1.71 -8.93
C LEU A 176 0.82 -2.66 -10.03
N ARG A 177 1.04 -2.30 -11.28
CA ARG A 177 0.70 -3.16 -12.42
C ARG A 177 1.68 -4.34 -12.50
N LEU A 178 1.15 -5.55 -12.32
CA LEU A 178 1.92 -6.80 -12.43
C LEU A 178 1.97 -7.30 -13.86
N VAL A 179 0.82 -7.27 -14.54
CA VAL A 179 0.69 -7.67 -15.95
C VAL A 179 -0.06 -6.59 -16.70
N GLU A 180 0.53 -6.11 -17.77
CA GLU A 180 -0.03 -5.15 -18.72
C GLU A 180 -0.35 -5.89 -20.03
N ASP A 181 -1.21 -5.33 -20.89
CA ASP A 181 -1.57 -5.89 -22.20
C ASP A 181 -2.17 -7.30 -22.13
N LEU A 182 -3.13 -7.52 -21.22
CA LEU A 182 -3.87 -8.77 -21.18
C LEU A 182 -4.78 -8.89 -22.42
N SER A 183 -4.78 -10.05 -23.05
CA SER A 183 -5.76 -10.35 -24.11
C SER A 183 -7.17 -10.40 -23.52
N PRO A 184 -8.23 -10.19 -24.34
CA PRO A 184 -9.61 -10.34 -23.87
C PRO A 184 -9.90 -11.72 -23.26
N GLN A 185 -9.24 -12.77 -23.76
CA GLN A 185 -9.37 -14.13 -23.23
C GLN A 185 -8.77 -14.25 -21.83
N HIS A 186 -7.53 -13.76 -21.62
CA HIS A 186 -6.88 -13.77 -20.30
C HIS A 186 -7.64 -12.89 -19.29
N TYR A 187 -8.20 -11.78 -19.77
CA TYR A 187 -9.05 -10.92 -18.95
C TYR A 187 -10.29 -11.67 -18.44
N ALA A 188 -11.00 -12.38 -19.33
CA ALA A 188 -12.16 -13.17 -18.97
C ALA A 188 -11.80 -14.28 -17.97
N GLN A 189 -10.70 -15.01 -18.20
CA GLN A 189 -10.21 -16.06 -17.29
C GLN A 189 -9.90 -15.50 -15.89
N LEU A 190 -9.26 -14.33 -15.82
CA LEU A 190 -8.94 -13.71 -14.53
C LEU A 190 -10.18 -13.24 -13.78
N ILE A 191 -11.18 -12.67 -14.47
CA ILE A 191 -12.43 -12.25 -13.83
C ILE A 191 -13.20 -13.44 -13.28
N ASP A 192 -13.23 -14.55 -14.00
CA ASP A 192 -13.96 -15.75 -13.61
C ASP A 192 -13.30 -16.44 -12.40
N GLN A 193 -11.97 -16.49 -12.35
CA GLN A 193 -11.24 -17.28 -11.36
C GLN A 193 -10.73 -16.49 -10.15
N ILE A 194 -10.61 -15.16 -10.25
CA ILE A 194 -10.14 -14.34 -9.14
C ILE A 194 -11.32 -13.87 -8.28
N PRO A 195 -11.39 -14.26 -7.00
CA PRO A 195 -12.46 -13.81 -6.12
C PRO A 195 -12.37 -12.30 -5.86
N VAL A 196 -13.52 -11.66 -5.66
CA VAL A 196 -13.63 -10.20 -5.40
C VAL A 196 -12.79 -9.75 -4.19
N SER A 197 -12.64 -10.64 -3.19
CA SER A 197 -11.82 -10.40 -1.99
C SER A 197 -10.32 -10.48 -2.24
N SER A 198 -9.88 -10.90 -3.44
CA SER A 198 -8.47 -10.98 -3.79
C SER A 198 -7.81 -9.59 -3.79
N PRO A 199 -6.54 -9.47 -3.37
CA PRO A 199 -5.77 -8.24 -3.52
C PRO A 199 -5.45 -7.91 -4.98
N ILE A 200 -5.61 -8.86 -5.91
CA ILE A 200 -5.45 -8.63 -7.34
C ILE A 200 -6.68 -7.89 -7.86
N LYS A 201 -6.47 -6.73 -8.46
CA LYS A 201 -7.51 -5.94 -9.10
C LYS A 201 -7.25 -5.86 -10.60
N ILE A 202 -8.32 -6.07 -11.37
CA ILE A 202 -8.25 -6.02 -12.83
C ILE A 202 -8.74 -4.65 -13.25
N HIS A 203 -7.92 -3.94 -14.00
CA HIS A 203 -8.20 -2.60 -14.49
C HIS A 203 -8.42 -2.62 -15.99
N THR A 204 -9.50 -1.97 -16.41
CA THR A 204 -9.78 -1.71 -17.82
C THR A 204 -9.48 -0.23 -18.08
N SER A 205 -8.61 0.03 -19.03
CA SER A 205 -8.28 1.38 -19.51
C SER A 205 -8.46 1.45 -21.02
N THR A 206 -8.31 2.63 -21.59
CA THR A 206 -8.38 2.80 -23.05
C THR A 206 -6.99 3.07 -23.60
N ALA A 207 -6.58 2.30 -24.60
CA ALA A 207 -5.37 2.57 -25.36
C ALA A 207 -5.73 3.13 -26.74
N ARG A 208 -4.91 4.04 -27.25
CA ARG A 208 -5.07 4.55 -28.61
C ARG A 208 -4.81 3.45 -29.62
N TYR A 209 -5.64 3.42 -30.64
CA TYR A 209 -5.57 2.47 -31.74
C TYR A 209 -5.50 3.21 -33.06
N TYR A 210 -4.53 2.88 -33.88
CA TYR A 210 -4.25 3.47 -35.19
C TYR A 210 -4.42 2.37 -36.27
N PRO A 211 -5.59 2.29 -36.94
CA PRO A 211 -5.87 1.26 -37.94
C PRO A 211 -4.84 1.22 -39.07
N TYR A 212 -4.39 2.41 -39.48
CA TYR A 212 -3.43 2.60 -40.58
C TYR A 212 -1.97 2.78 -40.12
N GLN A 213 -1.68 2.40 -38.88
CA GLN A 213 -0.34 2.45 -38.28
C GLN A 213 0.33 3.81 -38.40
N ARG A 214 1.36 3.94 -39.26
CA ARG A 214 2.16 5.17 -39.46
C ARG A 214 1.55 6.16 -40.47
N ALA A 215 0.47 5.80 -41.14
CA ALA A 215 -0.17 6.70 -42.08
C ALA A 215 -0.65 7.96 -41.36
N ALA A 216 -0.36 9.12 -41.93
CA ALA A 216 -0.71 10.44 -41.40
C ALA A 216 -0.12 10.75 -40.00
N ALA A 217 0.96 10.08 -39.57
CA ALA A 217 1.56 10.27 -38.26
C ALA A 217 1.97 11.73 -37.99
N HIS A 218 2.46 12.46 -38.98
CA HIS A 218 2.83 13.87 -38.87
C HIS A 218 1.63 14.79 -38.67
N THR A 219 0.46 14.44 -39.21
CA THR A 219 -0.78 15.22 -39.08
C THR A 219 -1.51 14.89 -37.79
N LEU A 220 -1.52 13.62 -37.39
CA LEU A 220 -2.21 13.13 -36.21
C LEU A 220 -1.44 13.38 -34.91
N GLY A 221 -0.11 13.55 -35.04
CA GLY A 221 0.77 13.67 -33.88
C GLY A 221 0.87 12.40 -33.05
N TYR A 222 1.48 12.51 -31.90
CA TYR A 222 1.57 11.44 -30.90
C TYR A 222 1.12 11.95 -29.54
N VAL A 223 0.78 11.00 -28.70
CA VAL A 223 0.36 11.29 -27.33
C VAL A 223 1.49 10.84 -26.40
N GLN A 224 1.97 11.78 -25.62
CA GLN A 224 2.92 11.51 -24.56
C GLN A 224 2.22 11.59 -23.21
N GLU A 225 2.53 10.69 -22.32
CA GLU A 225 2.11 10.79 -20.91
C GLU A 225 2.95 11.89 -20.27
N ILE A 226 2.30 12.98 -19.86
CA ILE A 226 2.98 14.05 -19.13
C ILE A 226 3.17 13.55 -17.70
N ASP A 227 4.41 13.45 -17.28
CA ASP A 227 4.72 13.15 -15.87
C ASP A 227 4.19 14.31 -15.02
N PRO A 228 3.22 14.05 -14.10
CA PRO A 228 2.60 15.11 -13.29
C PRO A 228 3.62 15.89 -12.44
N ALA A 229 4.80 15.30 -12.16
CA ALA A 229 5.89 16.00 -11.50
C ALA A 229 6.52 17.09 -12.39
N ARG A 230 6.48 16.94 -13.70
CA ARG A 230 7.07 17.90 -14.65
C ARG A 230 6.14 19.08 -14.97
N SER A 231 4.82 18.87 -14.92
CA SER A 231 3.83 19.91 -15.20
C SER A 231 3.73 20.98 -14.09
N GLN A 232 4.25 20.72 -12.88
CA GLN A 232 4.28 21.69 -11.79
C GLN A 232 5.42 22.72 -11.90
N PHE A 233 6.39 22.50 -12.79
CA PHE A 233 7.53 23.41 -13.00
C PHE A 233 7.38 24.30 -14.24
N GLU A 234 6.35 24.11 -15.06
CA GLU A 234 6.11 24.88 -16.29
C GLU A 234 4.90 25.82 -16.20
N ALA A 235 4.26 25.94 -15.03
CA ALA A 235 3.22 26.90 -14.70
C ALA A 235 3.73 27.92 -13.68
#